data_4d08a4c74e02d5540882a34a0ae463a8
#
_entry.id   4d08a4c74e02d5540882a34a0ae463a8
#
_cell.length_a   1.000
_cell.length_b   1.000
_cell.length_c   1.000
_cell.angle_alpha   90.00
_cell.angle_beta   90.00
_cell.angle_gamma   90.00
#
_symmetry.space_group_name_H-M   'P 1'
#
loop_
_entity.id
_entity.type
_entity.pdbx_description
1 polymer ?
#
loop_
_entity_poly.entity_id
_entity_poly.type
_entity_poly.pdbx_seq_one_letter_code
_entity_poly.pdbx_strand_id
1 'polypeptide(L)'
;MVVASLSGNTRELGRHIAARCRTAGHAVHWQDADDLRQAPPLPVDEADLVLLGCWTDNAGRTPSEMKAWVAGIAERGQRPRQVAVFGTGETQWGQEYYCGAVHRLIRYFHSGYPPLEIEQMPHGRRHAAAIDTWTDAVLDHYWSTTDADHRRHHA
;
A
#
# COMPACT_ATOMS: atom_id res chain seq x y z
N MET A 1 -4.62 -6.33 0.40
CA MET A 1 -3.31 -5.73 0.77
C MET A 1 -2.20 -6.54 0.14
N VAL A 2 -1.24 -5.91 -0.50
CA VAL A 2 -0.05 -6.56 -1.09
C VAL A 2 1.20 -5.92 -0.50
N VAL A 3 2.16 -6.73 -0.06
CA VAL A 3 3.33 -6.24 0.66
C VAL A 3 4.61 -6.86 0.10
N ALA A 4 5.58 -6.02 -0.26
CA ALA A 4 6.97 -6.38 -0.50
C ALA A 4 7.84 -5.96 0.69
N SER A 5 8.58 -6.88 1.28
CA SER A 5 9.35 -6.60 2.50
C SER A 5 10.59 -7.47 2.59
N LEU A 6 11.78 -6.86 2.50
CA LEU A 6 13.04 -7.59 2.58
C LEU A 6 13.37 -8.02 4.02
N SER A 7 13.39 -7.08 4.95
CA SER A 7 13.79 -7.31 6.36
C SER A 7 12.62 -7.58 7.31
N GLY A 8 11.37 -7.47 6.84
CA GLY A 8 10.18 -7.59 7.67
C GLY A 8 9.58 -6.25 8.12
N ASN A 9 10.28 -5.14 7.99
CA ASN A 9 9.84 -3.83 8.46
C ASN A 9 8.54 -3.38 7.80
N THR A 10 8.46 -3.43 6.49
CA THR A 10 7.23 -3.09 5.74
C THR A 10 6.09 -4.07 6.02
N ARG A 11 6.42 -5.35 6.25
CA ARG A 11 5.42 -6.36 6.65
C ARG A 11 4.83 -6.05 8.02
N GLU A 12 5.64 -5.63 8.98
CA GLU A 12 5.16 -5.23 10.31
C GLU A 12 4.27 -3.99 10.23
N LEU A 13 4.66 -2.98 9.44
CA LEU A 13 3.83 -1.81 9.13
C LEU A 13 2.48 -2.23 8.52
N GLY A 14 2.51 -3.11 7.53
CA GLY A 14 1.29 -3.64 6.90
C GLY A 14 0.39 -4.41 7.87
N ARG A 15 0.96 -5.17 8.81
CA ARG A 15 0.18 -5.88 9.84
C ARG A 15 -0.57 -4.92 10.76
N HIS A 16 0.07 -3.82 11.15
CA HIS A 16 -0.58 -2.78 11.96
C HIS A 16 -1.76 -2.16 11.19
N ILE A 17 -1.54 -1.75 9.94
CA ILE A 17 -2.58 -1.20 9.08
C ILE A 17 -3.74 -2.21 8.91
N ALA A 18 -3.43 -3.47 8.61
CA ALA A 18 -4.43 -4.53 8.44
C ALA A 18 -5.27 -4.76 9.71
N ALA A 19 -4.63 -4.74 10.89
CA ALA A 19 -5.32 -4.84 12.18
C ALA A 19 -6.29 -3.65 12.38
N ARG A 20 -5.85 -2.42 12.06
CA ARG A 20 -6.70 -1.23 12.13
C ARG A 20 -7.89 -1.31 11.18
N CYS A 21 -7.68 -1.72 9.93
CA CYS A 21 -8.76 -1.93 8.96
C CYS A 21 -9.79 -2.95 9.47
N ARG A 22 -9.33 -4.08 10.02
CA ARG A 22 -10.24 -5.11 10.57
C ARG A 22 -11.02 -4.60 11.77
N THR A 23 -10.40 -3.82 12.65
CA THR A 23 -11.08 -3.18 13.78
C THR A 23 -12.15 -2.20 13.31
N ALA A 24 -11.95 -1.55 12.17
CA ALA A 24 -12.93 -0.69 11.52
C ALA A 24 -14.01 -1.46 10.73
N GLY A 25 -14.01 -2.80 10.77
CA GLY A 25 -15.02 -3.66 10.15
C GLY A 25 -14.74 -4.09 8.71
N HIS A 26 -13.54 -3.84 8.18
CA HIS A 26 -13.18 -4.21 6.81
C HIS A 26 -12.59 -5.62 6.72
N ALA A 27 -12.96 -6.36 5.69
CA ALA A 27 -12.27 -7.60 5.32
C ALA A 27 -10.93 -7.27 4.65
N VAL A 28 -9.85 -7.88 5.15
CA VAL A 28 -8.50 -7.67 4.62
C VAL A 28 -7.93 -8.98 4.11
N HIS A 29 -7.75 -9.07 2.79
CA HIS A 29 -7.02 -10.13 2.13
C HIS A 29 -5.55 -9.73 1.99
N TRP A 30 -4.65 -10.59 2.42
CA TRP A 30 -3.21 -10.35 2.45
C TRP A 30 -2.47 -11.20 1.41
N GLN A 31 -1.50 -10.61 0.74
CA GLN A 31 -0.57 -11.29 -0.14
C GLN A 31 0.83 -10.68 0.02
N ASP A 32 1.83 -11.51 0.23
CA ASP A 32 3.23 -11.10 0.09
C ASP A 32 3.61 -11.11 -1.40
N ALA A 33 4.26 -10.05 -1.86
CA ALA A 33 4.67 -9.94 -3.26
C ALA A 33 5.74 -10.99 -3.65
N ASP A 34 6.46 -11.52 -2.66
CA ASP A 34 7.45 -12.59 -2.84
C ASP A 34 6.80 -13.95 -3.13
N ASP A 35 5.56 -14.16 -2.71
CA ASP A 35 4.87 -15.45 -2.78
C ASP A 35 4.13 -15.68 -4.12
N LEU A 36 4.35 -14.86 -5.13
CA LEU A 36 3.68 -14.96 -6.44
C LEU A 36 3.88 -16.31 -7.15
N ARG A 37 4.88 -17.09 -6.71
CA ARG A 37 5.12 -18.45 -7.24
C ARG A 37 4.30 -19.52 -6.55
N GLN A 38 3.71 -19.25 -5.39
CA GLN A 38 3.07 -20.24 -4.53
C GLN A 38 1.56 -20.06 -4.39
N ALA A 39 1.05 -18.85 -4.63
CA ALA A 39 -0.37 -18.55 -4.53
C ALA A 39 -0.87 -17.78 -5.76
N PRO A 40 -2.09 -18.02 -6.24
CA PRO A 40 -2.69 -17.19 -7.28
C PRO A 40 -2.78 -15.75 -6.78
N PRO A 41 -2.50 -14.75 -7.64
CA PRO A 41 -2.60 -13.35 -7.25
C PRO A 41 -4.04 -13.01 -6.88
N LEU A 42 -4.20 -12.14 -5.88
CA LEU A 42 -5.51 -11.64 -5.49
C LEU A 42 -6.17 -10.88 -6.65
N PRO A 43 -7.49 -11.02 -6.86
CA PRO A 43 -8.24 -10.27 -7.87
C PRO A 43 -8.35 -8.80 -7.42
N VAL A 44 -7.41 -7.97 -7.85
CA VAL A 44 -7.31 -6.56 -7.39
C VAL A 44 -8.36 -5.65 -8.00
N ASP A 45 -8.95 -6.04 -9.12
CA ASP A 45 -10.07 -5.37 -9.79
C ASP A 45 -11.41 -5.55 -9.06
N GLU A 46 -11.54 -6.59 -8.25
CA GLU A 46 -12.69 -6.84 -7.39
C GLU A 46 -12.56 -6.16 -6.01
N ALA A 47 -11.36 -5.72 -5.65
CA ALA A 47 -11.12 -5.05 -4.39
C ALA A 47 -11.63 -3.60 -4.42
N ASP A 48 -12.30 -3.18 -3.36
CA ASP A 48 -12.73 -1.80 -3.18
C ASP A 48 -11.54 -0.85 -3.08
N LEU A 49 -10.53 -1.25 -2.33
CA LEU A 49 -9.28 -0.52 -2.13
C LEU A 49 -8.10 -1.49 -2.06
N VAL A 50 -7.04 -1.19 -2.78
CA VAL A 50 -5.78 -1.91 -2.72
C VAL A 50 -4.77 -1.12 -1.90
N LEU A 51 -4.29 -1.70 -0.81
CA LEU A 51 -3.20 -1.15 0.00
C LEU A 51 -1.89 -1.81 -0.42
N LEU A 52 -0.93 -1.00 -0.90
CA LEU A 52 0.38 -1.48 -1.34
C LEU A 52 1.47 -1.08 -0.35
N GLY A 53 2.10 -2.07 0.25
CA GLY A 53 3.26 -1.90 1.11
C GLY A 53 4.55 -2.23 0.37
N CYS A 54 5.53 -1.31 0.38
CA CYS A 54 6.77 -1.52 -0.35
C CYS A 54 7.99 -0.98 0.40
N TRP A 55 9.01 -1.83 0.58
CA TRP A 55 10.34 -1.35 0.96
C TRP A 55 11.01 -0.65 -0.22
N THR A 56 12.05 0.11 0.03
CA THR A 56 12.78 0.84 -1.01
C THR A 56 14.15 0.23 -1.21
N ASP A 57 14.42 -0.26 -2.42
CA ASP A 57 15.72 -0.79 -2.83
C ASP A 57 16.71 0.35 -3.11
N ASN A 58 17.99 -0.01 -3.23
CA ASN A 58 19.09 0.91 -3.47
C ASN A 58 18.77 2.03 -4.47
N ALA A 59 19.22 3.25 -4.15
CA ALA A 59 18.96 4.45 -4.95
C ALA A 59 17.46 4.74 -5.19
N GLY A 60 16.60 4.46 -4.22
CA GLY A 60 15.18 4.78 -4.27
C GLY A 60 14.36 3.91 -5.23
N ARG A 61 14.86 2.74 -5.65
CA ARG A 61 14.19 1.88 -6.62
C ARG A 61 13.05 1.07 -6.01
N THR A 62 12.09 0.75 -6.85
CA THR A 62 11.07 -0.26 -6.54
C THR A 62 11.73 -1.64 -6.61
N PRO A 63 11.59 -2.51 -5.59
CA PRO A 63 12.17 -3.84 -5.58
C PRO A 63 11.56 -4.76 -6.65
N SER A 64 12.34 -5.79 -7.01
CA SER A 64 12.01 -6.68 -8.14
C SER A 64 10.70 -7.44 -7.95
N GLU A 65 10.40 -7.89 -6.73
CA GLU A 65 9.17 -8.61 -6.40
C GLU A 65 7.93 -7.74 -6.58
N MET A 66 7.99 -6.46 -6.17
CA MET A 66 6.89 -5.53 -6.40
C MET A 66 6.72 -5.19 -7.89
N LYS A 67 7.82 -5.03 -8.63
CA LYS A 67 7.76 -4.87 -10.10
C LYS A 67 7.12 -6.06 -10.77
N ALA A 68 7.49 -7.28 -10.36
CA ALA A 68 6.91 -8.50 -10.89
C ALA A 68 5.41 -8.60 -10.61
N TRP A 69 4.97 -8.21 -9.40
CA TRP A 69 3.56 -8.15 -9.05
C TRP A 69 2.80 -7.15 -9.93
N VAL A 70 3.33 -5.93 -10.09
CA VAL A 70 2.72 -4.88 -10.95
C VAL A 70 2.63 -5.36 -12.40
N ALA A 71 3.70 -5.95 -12.95
CA ALA A 71 3.67 -6.52 -14.29
C ALA A 71 2.62 -7.63 -14.42
N GLY A 72 2.53 -8.52 -13.44
CA GLY A 72 1.59 -9.63 -13.44
C GLY A 72 0.12 -9.19 -13.41
N ILE A 73 -0.26 -8.17 -12.67
CA ILE A 73 -1.64 -7.64 -12.72
C ILE A 73 -1.93 -6.96 -14.07
N ALA A 74 -0.95 -6.23 -14.64
CA ALA A 74 -1.09 -5.60 -15.95
C ALA A 74 -1.25 -6.62 -17.07
N GLU A 75 -0.47 -7.70 -17.06
CA GLU A 75 -0.57 -8.81 -18.03
C GLU A 75 -1.93 -9.52 -18.00
N ARG A 76 -2.54 -9.60 -16.82
CA ARG A 76 -3.89 -10.14 -16.66
C ARG A 76 -5.01 -9.13 -16.98
N GLY A 77 -4.66 -7.91 -17.37
CA GLY A 77 -5.63 -6.85 -17.62
C GLY A 77 -6.34 -6.33 -16.37
N GLN A 78 -5.84 -6.69 -15.19
CA GLN A 78 -6.42 -6.26 -13.92
C GLN A 78 -6.02 -4.81 -13.61
N ARG A 79 -6.97 -4.03 -13.12
CA ARG A 79 -6.75 -2.63 -12.73
C ARG A 79 -7.43 -2.35 -11.40
N PRO A 80 -6.66 -2.12 -10.33
CA PRO A 80 -7.26 -1.70 -9.06
C PRO A 80 -7.96 -0.36 -9.22
N ARG A 81 -9.14 -0.25 -8.63
CA ARG A 81 -9.97 0.98 -8.70
C ARG A 81 -9.36 2.11 -7.90
N GLN A 82 -8.90 1.79 -6.71
CA GLN A 82 -8.26 2.73 -5.78
C GLN A 82 -7.04 2.08 -5.16
N VAL A 83 -5.96 2.85 -5.02
CA VAL A 83 -4.70 2.37 -4.46
C VAL A 83 -4.17 3.38 -3.46
N ALA A 84 -3.88 2.94 -2.23
CA ALA A 84 -3.12 3.71 -1.26
C ALA A 84 -1.79 3.00 -0.99
N VAL A 85 -0.72 3.76 -0.84
CA VAL A 85 0.65 3.22 -0.78
C VAL A 85 1.31 3.61 0.54
N PHE A 86 1.96 2.64 1.15
CA PHE A 86 2.77 2.81 2.35
C PHE A 86 4.13 2.13 2.20
N GLY A 87 5.09 2.54 2.98
CA GLY A 87 6.38 1.88 2.94
C GLY A 87 7.35 2.29 4.03
N THR A 88 8.46 1.62 4.03
CA THR A 88 9.59 1.90 4.92
C THR A 88 10.81 2.27 4.10
N GLY A 89 11.63 3.14 4.65
CA GLY A 89 12.87 3.58 4.05
C GLY A 89 13.88 3.95 5.12
N GLU A 90 15.07 4.35 4.69
CA GLU A 90 16.14 4.78 5.57
C GLU A 90 16.77 6.07 5.03
N THR A 91 16.65 7.15 5.81
CA THR A 91 17.18 8.47 5.43
C THR A 91 18.70 8.50 5.38
N GLN A 92 19.36 7.56 6.07
CA GLN A 92 20.84 7.44 6.07
C GLN A 92 21.45 7.21 4.68
N TRP A 93 20.67 6.68 3.72
CA TRP A 93 21.12 6.43 2.35
C TRP A 93 20.90 7.61 1.40
N GLY A 94 20.38 8.72 1.90
CA GLY A 94 20.09 9.93 1.15
C GLY A 94 18.61 10.27 1.19
N GLN A 95 18.31 11.53 1.52
CA GLN A 95 16.93 12.02 1.60
C GLN A 95 16.18 11.87 0.27
N GLU A 96 16.88 12.01 -0.85
CA GLU A 96 16.33 11.86 -2.20
C GLU A 96 15.89 10.44 -2.55
N TYR A 97 16.38 9.45 -1.82
CA TYR A 97 16.05 8.03 -2.01
C TYR A 97 15.01 7.51 -1.01
N TYR A 98 14.76 8.29 0.04
CA TYR A 98 13.85 7.91 1.11
C TYR A 98 12.46 7.57 0.57
N CYS A 99 11.98 6.37 0.88
CA CYS A 99 10.69 5.84 0.40
C CYS A 99 10.43 6.01 -1.11
N GLY A 100 11.48 6.02 -1.92
CA GLY A 100 11.39 6.23 -3.37
C GLY A 100 10.47 5.24 -4.09
N ALA A 101 10.38 4.00 -3.61
CA ALA A 101 9.45 3.01 -4.15
C ALA A 101 7.99 3.42 -3.94
N VAL A 102 7.64 3.97 -2.77
CA VAL A 102 6.30 4.48 -2.45
C VAL A 102 5.90 5.57 -3.45
N HIS A 103 6.76 6.55 -3.66
CA HIS A 103 6.51 7.64 -4.61
C HIS A 103 6.37 7.17 -6.06
N ARG A 104 7.14 6.14 -6.47
CA ARG A 104 7.02 5.55 -7.81
C ARG A 104 5.69 4.84 -7.99
N LEU A 105 5.24 4.07 -6.99
CA LEU A 105 3.95 3.38 -7.02
C LEU A 105 2.78 4.36 -7.02
N ILE A 106 2.83 5.43 -6.22
CA ILE A 106 1.83 6.49 -6.23
C ILE A 106 1.67 7.10 -7.64
N ARG A 107 2.79 7.43 -8.29
CA ARG A 107 2.75 7.97 -9.67
C ARG A 107 2.21 6.96 -10.68
N TYR A 108 2.63 5.70 -10.57
CA TYR A 108 2.21 4.65 -11.51
C TYR A 108 0.70 4.38 -11.45
N PHE A 109 0.15 4.29 -10.23
CA PHE A 109 -1.28 4.03 -10.03
C PHE A 109 -2.15 5.29 -9.99
N HIS A 110 -1.55 6.48 -10.14
CA HIS A 110 -2.25 7.76 -10.00
C HIS A 110 -3.03 7.86 -8.68
N SER A 111 -2.41 7.40 -7.59
CA SER A 111 -3.04 7.37 -6.27
C SER A 111 -3.41 8.78 -5.80
N GLY A 112 -4.66 8.95 -5.39
CA GLY A 112 -5.16 10.19 -4.76
C GLY A 112 -4.94 10.24 -3.24
N TYR A 113 -4.35 9.18 -2.65
CA TYR A 113 -4.11 9.10 -1.22
C TYR A 113 -2.73 9.61 -0.84
N PRO A 114 -2.57 10.25 0.34
CA PRO A 114 -1.25 10.62 0.83
C PRO A 114 -0.42 9.35 1.13
N PRO A 115 0.91 9.39 0.95
CA PRO A 115 1.78 8.28 1.35
C PRO A 115 1.85 8.12 2.87
N LEU A 116 2.06 6.90 3.33
CA LEU A 116 2.60 6.65 4.67
C LEU A 116 4.05 6.19 4.56
N GLU A 117 4.94 6.95 5.16
CA GLU A 117 6.38 6.71 5.13
C GLU A 117 6.91 6.57 6.56
N ILE A 118 7.51 5.43 6.85
CA ILE A 118 8.07 5.14 8.18
C ILE A 118 9.56 4.90 8.06
N GLU A 119 10.32 5.59 8.91
CA GLU A 119 11.77 5.39 9.03
C GLU A 119 12.05 4.00 9.62
N GLN A 120 12.77 3.17 8.87
CA GLN A 120 13.15 1.81 9.27
C GLN A 120 11.94 0.96 9.71
N MET A 121 11.94 0.47 10.96
CA MET A 121 10.89 -0.35 11.53
C MET A 121 9.90 0.48 12.33
N PRO A 122 8.60 0.27 12.19
CA PRO A 122 7.61 0.92 13.04
C PRO A 122 7.89 0.65 14.51
N HIS A 123 8.03 1.69 15.33
CA HIS A 123 8.24 1.55 16.76
C HIS A 123 7.68 2.74 17.54
N GLY A 124 7.30 2.46 18.78
CA GLY A 124 6.84 3.48 19.72
C GLY A 124 5.48 4.10 19.38
N ARG A 125 4.99 4.91 20.33
CA ARG A 125 3.65 5.49 20.25
C ARG A 125 3.47 6.47 19.10
N ARG A 126 4.53 7.17 18.70
CA ARG A 126 4.47 8.16 17.60
C ARG A 126 4.20 7.47 16.26
N HIS A 127 4.90 6.38 15.95
CA HIS A 127 4.65 5.63 14.72
C HIS A 127 3.28 4.97 14.77
N ALA A 128 2.90 4.36 15.90
CA ALA A 128 1.56 3.78 16.05
C ALA A 128 0.46 4.80 15.76
N ALA A 129 0.53 5.98 16.36
CA ALA A 129 -0.44 7.06 16.11
C ALA A 129 -0.45 7.54 14.66
N ALA A 130 0.72 7.66 14.02
CA ALA A 130 0.81 8.05 12.61
C ALA A 130 0.17 7.00 11.68
N ILE A 131 0.39 5.71 11.97
CA ILE A 131 -0.18 4.59 11.21
C ILE A 131 -1.70 4.59 11.36
N ASP A 132 -2.21 4.71 12.59
CA ASP A 132 -3.65 4.75 12.85
C ASP A 132 -4.31 5.95 12.16
N THR A 133 -3.73 7.16 12.31
CA THR A 133 -4.24 8.38 11.67
C THR A 133 -4.27 8.26 10.15
N TRP A 134 -3.20 7.73 9.55
CA TRP A 134 -3.16 7.53 8.11
C TRP A 134 -4.19 6.51 7.65
N THR A 135 -4.31 5.39 8.36
CA THR A 135 -5.27 4.34 8.01
C THR A 135 -6.70 4.87 8.06
N ASP A 136 -7.06 5.57 9.13
CA ASP A 136 -8.38 6.17 9.27
C ASP A 136 -8.66 7.18 8.15
N ALA A 137 -7.69 8.06 7.83
CA ALA A 137 -7.83 9.04 6.74
C ALA A 137 -8.00 8.38 5.37
N VAL A 138 -7.31 7.27 5.10
CA VAL A 138 -7.47 6.50 3.86
C VAL A 138 -8.87 5.89 3.77
N LEU A 139 -9.37 5.30 4.84
CA LEU A 139 -10.71 4.71 4.88
C LEU A 139 -11.81 5.78 4.73
N ASP A 140 -11.67 6.92 5.41
CA ASP A 140 -12.62 8.05 5.30
C ASP A 140 -12.66 8.63 3.88
N HIS A 141 -11.49 8.77 3.25
CA HIS A 141 -11.40 9.26 1.87
C HIS A 141 -12.06 8.29 0.88
N TYR A 142 -11.84 6.98 1.06
CA TYR A 142 -12.49 5.97 0.25
C TYR A 142 -14.02 6.11 0.30
N TRP A 143 -14.62 6.22 1.47
CA TRP A 143 -16.06 6.37 1.64
C TRP A 143 -16.58 7.66 0.98
N SER A 144 -15.88 8.78 1.16
CA SER A 144 -16.28 10.07 0.60
C SER A 144 -16.30 10.07 -0.94
N THR A 145 -15.35 9.39 -1.58
CA THR A 145 -15.26 9.29 -3.04
C THR A 145 -16.33 8.35 -3.61
N THR A 146 -16.58 7.24 -2.94
CA THR A 146 -17.58 6.24 -3.36
C THR A 146 -19.00 6.80 -3.27
N ASP A 147 -19.33 7.52 -2.20
CA ASP A 147 -20.61 8.20 -2.04
C ASP A 147 -20.84 9.30 -3.08
N ALA A 148 -19.80 10.00 -3.49
CA ALA A 148 -19.88 11.04 -4.53
C ALA A 148 -20.16 10.43 -5.91
N ASP A 149 -19.60 9.25 -6.21
CA ASP A 149 -19.83 8.56 -7.48
C ASP A 149 -21.25 7.96 -7.54
N HIS A 150 -21.74 7.37 -6.45
CA HIS A 150 -23.12 6.89 -6.38
C HIS A 150 -24.16 8.00 -6.61
N ARG A 151 -23.93 9.19 -6.06
CA ARG A 151 -24.83 10.34 -6.27
C ARG A 151 -24.80 10.88 -7.69
N ARG A 152 -23.70 10.77 -8.43
CA ARG A 152 -23.59 11.20 -9.84
C ARG A 152 -24.28 10.25 -10.83
N HIS A 153 -24.43 8.99 -10.49
CA HIS A 153 -25.07 7.99 -11.35
C HIS A 153 -26.59 7.88 -11.14
N HIS A 154 -27.15 8.58 -10.15
CA HIS A 154 -28.57 8.59 -9.84
C HIS A 154 -29.23 9.99 -10.00
N ALA A 155 -28.52 10.96 -10.56
CA ALA A 155 -29.01 12.28 -10.94
C ALA A 155 -29.10 12.40 -12.46
#